data_fded1caebdf78d66856a0a6317f0f5b7
#
_entry.id   fded1caebdf78d66856a0a6317f0f5b7
#
_cell.length_a   1.000
_cell.length_b   1.000
_cell.length_c   1.000
_cell.angle_alpha   90.00
_cell.angle_beta   90.00
_cell.angle_gamma   90.00
#
_symmetry.space_group_name_H-M   'P 1'
#
loop_
_entity.id
_entity.type
_entity.pdbx_description
1 polymer ?
#
loop_
_entity_poly.entity_id
_entity_poly.type
_entity_poly.pdbx_seq_one_letter_code
_entity_poly.pdbx_strand_id
1 'polypeptide(L)'
;MKEIEEYVRSLGLDAYLVGGAVRDELLGLESKDADFLVPGLDTEGLRAALAPHGRVEDLVVADRLVGIRLHSRDRRIRGLTPAGIEFAPPRKEVSTGPGRHDFEIVADPTLSVEDDMRRRDFTVNAIARRLETGELVDPLGGRADLEARRLRTVSAQSFREDPLRLVRALRFVSQLGFDPDEELLVQMREEAPAVKLVSGERVGGGLAADGMGELSKLLLGSEPARALRLARDTGVLIELLPEFGPAIGFDQESRHHDLTVDEHTFAVVQAAADEGYSLPVRLAALFHDLGKPQAAWRGSDGRLHYYAKPGISERGHDRVGADLAAGALSRLRYPNALRRRVVRIVRRHMFQPGKGDERRARRFLRRNGDELAFDLIDHKHADLLGKRGTEGEPPPLDEIERLLRFREVVRRELSSPHRLRDLAVDGNDLIALGFRAGPQLGRALDELLDAVVDEPALNSRDRLLARAKELR
;
A
#
# COMPACT_ATOMS: atom_id res chain seq x y z
N MET A 1 -13.71 17.49 -12.77
CA MET A 1 -14.94 17.63 -11.94
C MET A 1 -16.01 18.51 -12.59
N LYS A 2 -15.76 19.77 -13.02
CA LYS A 2 -16.79 20.70 -13.57
C LYS A 2 -17.73 20.10 -14.63
N GLU A 3 -17.22 19.35 -15.60
CA GLU A 3 -18.04 18.71 -16.63
C GLU A 3 -18.98 17.64 -16.08
N ILE A 4 -18.56 16.93 -15.05
CA ILE A 4 -19.38 15.92 -14.36
C ILE A 4 -20.50 16.62 -13.60
N GLU A 5 -20.21 17.72 -12.92
CA GLU A 5 -21.20 18.51 -12.19
C GLU A 5 -22.24 19.16 -13.14
N GLU A 6 -21.80 19.72 -14.28
CA GLU A 6 -22.70 20.24 -15.30
C GLU A 6 -23.64 19.15 -15.84
N TYR A 7 -23.10 17.97 -16.07
CA TYR A 7 -23.90 16.82 -16.48
C TYR A 7 -24.90 16.42 -15.38
N VAL A 8 -24.48 16.34 -14.11
CA VAL A 8 -25.38 15.98 -13.00
C VAL A 8 -26.48 17.03 -12.82
N ARG A 9 -26.17 18.34 -12.94
CA ARG A 9 -27.21 19.39 -12.95
C ARG A 9 -28.23 19.19 -14.07
N SER A 10 -27.79 18.74 -15.27
CA SER A 10 -28.68 18.48 -16.40
C SER A 10 -29.67 17.33 -16.18
N LEU A 11 -29.42 16.47 -15.15
CA LEU A 11 -30.34 15.40 -14.76
C LEU A 11 -31.59 15.90 -14.02
N GLY A 12 -31.60 17.18 -13.59
CA GLY A 12 -32.73 17.78 -12.88
C GLY A 12 -32.91 17.29 -11.44
N LEU A 13 -31.87 16.76 -10.83
CA LEU A 13 -31.86 16.29 -9.44
C LEU A 13 -31.38 17.39 -8.49
N ASP A 14 -31.97 17.50 -7.30
CA ASP A 14 -31.42 18.31 -6.21
C ASP A 14 -30.21 17.55 -5.60
N ALA A 15 -29.06 17.66 -6.26
CA ALA A 15 -27.88 16.90 -5.93
C ALA A 15 -26.83 17.75 -5.18
N TYR A 16 -26.19 17.12 -4.22
CA TYR A 16 -25.10 17.67 -3.45
C TYR A 16 -23.82 16.85 -3.68
N LEU A 17 -22.73 17.52 -4.10
CA LEU A 17 -21.41 16.90 -4.06
C LEU A 17 -21.00 16.71 -2.61
N VAL A 18 -20.42 15.53 -2.25
CA VAL A 18 -20.16 15.20 -0.85
C VAL A 18 -18.78 14.55 -0.62
N GLY A 19 -18.35 14.58 0.62
CA GLY A 19 -17.20 13.80 1.11
C GLY A 19 -15.85 14.25 0.58
N GLY A 20 -15.03 13.31 0.12
CA GLY A 20 -13.67 13.56 -0.35
C GLY A 20 -13.58 14.59 -1.45
N ALA A 21 -14.53 14.60 -2.37
CA ALA A 21 -14.54 15.54 -3.49
C ALA A 21 -14.67 17.01 -3.05
N VAL A 22 -15.54 17.30 -2.06
CA VAL A 22 -15.69 18.67 -1.52
C VAL A 22 -14.46 19.08 -0.74
N ARG A 23 -13.93 18.17 0.10
CA ARG A 23 -12.67 18.42 0.83
C ARG A 23 -11.52 18.75 -0.12
N ASP A 24 -11.33 17.92 -1.15
CA ASP A 24 -10.21 18.07 -2.09
C ASP A 24 -10.35 19.36 -2.90
N GLU A 25 -11.57 19.73 -3.31
CA GLU A 25 -11.86 21.03 -3.95
C GLU A 25 -11.49 22.20 -3.04
N LEU A 26 -11.88 22.16 -1.75
CA LEU A 26 -11.55 23.21 -0.79
C LEU A 26 -10.06 23.31 -0.47
N LEU A 27 -9.32 22.20 -0.61
CA LEU A 27 -7.85 22.16 -0.50
C LEU A 27 -7.12 22.50 -1.80
N GLY A 28 -7.84 22.75 -2.91
CA GLY A 28 -7.23 22.98 -4.22
C GLY A 28 -6.60 21.72 -4.85
N LEU A 29 -7.03 20.54 -4.43
CA LEU A 29 -6.57 19.25 -4.93
C LEU A 29 -7.50 18.72 -6.03
N GLU A 30 -6.96 17.91 -6.93
CA GLU A 30 -7.79 17.19 -7.91
C GLU A 30 -8.47 15.97 -7.25
N SER A 31 -9.80 15.92 -7.32
CA SER A 31 -10.58 14.75 -6.93
C SER A 31 -10.96 13.92 -8.15
N LYS A 32 -10.91 12.59 -7.98
CA LYS A 32 -11.40 11.61 -8.96
C LYS A 32 -12.75 11.01 -8.56
N ASP A 33 -13.19 11.26 -7.34
CA ASP A 33 -14.44 10.73 -6.80
C ASP A 33 -15.61 11.66 -7.23
N ALA A 34 -16.71 11.04 -7.64
CA ALA A 34 -17.92 11.72 -8.09
C ALA A 34 -19.13 11.16 -7.35
N ASP A 35 -19.21 11.50 -6.05
CA ASP A 35 -20.24 11.02 -5.12
C ASP A 35 -21.26 12.13 -4.87
N PHE A 36 -22.53 11.82 -5.16
CA PHE A 36 -23.62 12.77 -5.01
C PHE A 36 -24.67 12.26 -4.05
N LEU A 37 -25.06 13.13 -3.12
CA LEU A 37 -26.21 12.93 -2.23
C LEU A 37 -27.46 13.58 -2.86
N VAL A 38 -28.56 12.86 -2.87
CA VAL A 38 -29.84 13.35 -3.43
C VAL A 38 -30.94 13.14 -2.39
N PRO A 39 -31.28 14.16 -1.59
CA PRO A 39 -32.38 14.09 -0.65
C PRO A 39 -33.76 14.05 -1.38
N GLY A 40 -34.76 13.56 -0.70
CA GLY A 40 -36.13 13.50 -1.21
C GLY A 40 -36.45 12.35 -2.16
N LEU A 41 -35.45 11.56 -2.58
CA LEU A 41 -35.63 10.35 -3.37
C LEU A 41 -35.07 9.14 -2.63
N ASP A 42 -35.80 8.04 -2.63
CA ASP A 42 -35.26 6.75 -2.23
C ASP A 42 -34.46 6.09 -3.36
N THR A 43 -33.94 4.92 -3.13
CA THR A 43 -33.11 4.20 -4.11
C THR A 43 -33.89 3.79 -5.37
N GLU A 44 -35.20 3.53 -5.27
CA GLU A 44 -36.05 3.23 -6.42
C GLU A 44 -36.34 4.49 -7.23
N GLY A 45 -36.65 5.60 -6.58
CA GLY A 45 -36.81 6.92 -7.20
C GLY A 45 -35.54 7.36 -7.93
N LEU A 46 -34.36 7.18 -7.30
CA LEU A 46 -33.06 7.45 -7.94
C LEU A 46 -32.84 6.55 -9.16
N ARG A 47 -33.15 5.27 -9.08
CA ARG A 47 -33.04 4.35 -10.20
C ARG A 47 -33.93 4.78 -11.37
N ALA A 48 -35.19 5.14 -11.08
CA ALA A 48 -36.16 5.58 -12.09
C ALA A 48 -35.68 6.88 -12.77
N ALA A 49 -35.16 7.84 -11.99
CA ALA A 49 -34.63 9.10 -12.49
C ALA A 49 -33.37 8.93 -13.34
N LEU A 50 -32.48 7.99 -12.98
CA LEU A 50 -31.19 7.81 -13.65
C LEU A 50 -31.24 6.86 -14.86
N ALA A 51 -32.18 5.91 -14.91
CA ALA A 51 -32.28 4.91 -15.98
C ALA A 51 -32.38 5.49 -17.42
N PRO A 52 -33.08 6.62 -17.67
CA PRO A 52 -33.10 7.25 -19.00
C PRO A 52 -31.71 7.71 -19.48
N HIS A 53 -30.78 8.01 -18.56
CA HIS A 53 -29.48 8.61 -18.84
C HIS A 53 -28.35 7.59 -19.03
N GLY A 54 -28.53 6.30 -18.67
CA GLY A 54 -27.50 5.31 -18.84
C GLY A 54 -27.83 3.94 -18.24
N ARG A 55 -26.81 3.11 -18.13
CA ARG A 55 -26.91 1.85 -17.38
C ARG A 55 -26.79 2.17 -15.89
N VAL A 56 -27.73 1.70 -15.11
CA VAL A 56 -27.75 1.84 -13.65
C VAL A 56 -27.31 0.52 -13.00
N GLU A 57 -26.57 0.64 -11.90
CA GLU A 57 -26.05 -0.49 -11.13
C GLU A 57 -26.30 -0.22 -9.64
N ASP A 58 -26.64 -1.25 -8.89
CA ASP A 58 -26.89 -1.15 -7.46
C ASP A 58 -25.60 -1.00 -6.68
N LEU A 59 -25.57 -0.02 -5.79
CA LEU A 59 -24.53 0.10 -4.77
C LEU A 59 -25.03 -0.63 -3.51
N VAL A 60 -24.38 -1.76 -3.22
CA VAL A 60 -24.74 -2.62 -2.09
C VAL A 60 -23.60 -2.60 -1.06
N VAL A 61 -23.94 -2.33 0.20
CA VAL A 61 -23.03 -2.40 1.35
C VAL A 61 -23.68 -3.25 2.43
N ALA A 62 -22.98 -4.27 2.90
CA ALA A 62 -23.48 -5.23 3.89
C ALA A 62 -24.87 -5.82 3.50
N ASP A 63 -25.01 -6.27 2.25
CA ASP A 63 -26.22 -6.84 1.63
C ASP A 63 -27.43 -5.88 1.57
N ARG A 64 -27.19 -4.57 1.72
CA ARG A 64 -28.22 -3.54 1.62
C ARG A 64 -27.95 -2.58 0.47
N LEU A 65 -29.00 -2.22 -0.23
CA LEU A 65 -28.98 -1.23 -1.29
C LEU A 65 -28.84 0.17 -0.66
N VAL A 66 -27.72 0.84 -0.94
CA VAL A 66 -27.37 2.14 -0.34
C VAL A 66 -27.34 3.28 -1.34
N GLY A 67 -27.40 2.98 -2.63
CA GLY A 67 -27.37 3.98 -3.69
C GLY A 67 -27.36 3.35 -5.07
N ILE A 68 -27.23 4.18 -6.09
CA ILE A 68 -27.24 3.79 -7.50
C ILE A 68 -26.00 4.38 -8.19
N ARG A 69 -25.32 3.57 -8.98
CA ARG A 69 -24.23 3.99 -9.85
C ARG A 69 -24.73 4.15 -11.28
N LEU A 70 -24.48 5.30 -11.88
CA LEU A 70 -24.83 5.61 -13.26
C LEU A 70 -23.60 5.49 -14.17
N HIS A 71 -23.67 4.60 -15.15
CA HIS A 71 -22.77 4.60 -16.30
C HIS A 71 -23.42 5.34 -17.46
N SER A 72 -23.06 6.60 -17.64
CA SER A 72 -23.70 7.52 -18.61
C SER A 72 -23.69 7.00 -20.05
N ARG A 73 -24.75 7.27 -20.82
CA ARG A 73 -24.78 7.08 -22.29
C ARG A 73 -23.89 8.07 -23.02
N ASP A 74 -23.66 9.24 -22.45
CA ASP A 74 -22.73 10.23 -22.97
C ASP A 74 -21.30 9.67 -22.93
N ARG A 75 -20.68 9.55 -24.11
CA ARG A 75 -19.32 8.97 -24.25
C ARG A 75 -18.27 9.83 -23.55
N ARG A 76 -18.44 11.16 -23.52
CA ARG A 76 -17.50 12.08 -22.88
C ARG A 76 -17.53 11.91 -21.37
N ILE A 77 -18.72 11.93 -20.79
CA ILE A 77 -18.91 11.71 -19.33
C ILE A 77 -18.42 10.33 -18.91
N ARG A 78 -18.74 9.28 -19.69
CA ARG A 78 -18.26 7.92 -19.41
C ARG A 78 -16.73 7.81 -19.48
N GLY A 79 -16.09 8.60 -20.34
CA GLY A 79 -14.62 8.68 -20.39
C GLY A 79 -14.02 9.34 -19.15
N LEU A 80 -14.70 10.33 -18.57
CA LEU A 80 -14.29 11.01 -17.34
C LEU A 80 -14.59 10.16 -16.07
N THR A 81 -15.63 9.33 -16.12
CA THR A 81 -16.10 8.51 -15.00
C THR A 81 -16.17 7.02 -15.40
N PRO A 82 -15.03 6.36 -15.67
CA PRO A 82 -15.03 4.96 -16.10
C PRO A 82 -15.62 4.01 -15.05
N ALA A 83 -15.49 4.35 -13.76
CA ALA A 83 -16.12 3.63 -12.66
C ALA A 83 -17.63 3.93 -12.48
N GLY A 84 -18.17 4.93 -13.19
CA GLY A 84 -19.53 5.44 -13.03
C GLY A 84 -19.60 6.63 -12.07
N ILE A 85 -20.80 7.20 -11.93
CA ILE A 85 -21.14 8.30 -11.01
C ILE A 85 -22.03 7.72 -9.92
N GLU A 86 -21.70 7.95 -8.66
CA GLU A 86 -22.45 7.41 -7.53
C GLU A 86 -23.49 8.41 -7.00
N PHE A 87 -24.72 7.93 -6.83
CA PHE A 87 -25.83 8.69 -6.27
C PHE A 87 -26.42 7.92 -5.10
N ALA A 88 -26.61 8.59 -3.98
CA ALA A 88 -27.21 7.98 -2.79
C ALA A 88 -28.24 8.93 -2.15
N PRO A 89 -29.33 8.40 -1.57
CA PRO A 89 -30.15 9.16 -0.64
C PRO A 89 -29.41 9.39 0.67
N PRO A 90 -29.81 10.38 1.50
CA PRO A 90 -29.40 10.45 2.89
C PRO A 90 -29.75 9.14 3.62
N ARG A 91 -28.89 8.77 4.58
CA ARG A 91 -29.09 7.50 5.30
C ARG A 91 -28.72 7.62 6.77
N LYS A 92 -29.35 6.78 7.60
CA LYS A 92 -28.93 6.55 8.98
C LYS A 92 -28.16 5.23 9.06
N GLU A 93 -27.15 5.24 9.89
CA GLU A 93 -26.46 4.03 10.33
C GLU A 93 -26.81 3.81 11.80
N VAL A 94 -27.55 2.73 12.08
CA VAL A 94 -27.95 2.36 13.44
C VAL A 94 -27.14 1.14 13.84
N SER A 95 -26.28 1.29 14.84
CA SER A 95 -25.56 0.15 15.40
C SER A 95 -26.55 -0.79 16.08
N THR A 96 -26.54 -2.06 15.70
CA THR A 96 -27.38 -3.13 16.28
C THR A 96 -26.56 -4.05 17.19
N GLY A 97 -25.23 -3.80 17.33
CA GLY A 97 -24.30 -4.59 18.16
C GLY A 97 -22.86 -4.17 17.97
N PRO A 98 -21.91 -4.81 18.66
CA PRO A 98 -20.47 -4.46 18.59
C PRO A 98 -19.74 -4.99 17.35
N GLY A 99 -20.41 -5.77 16.50
CA GLY A 99 -19.80 -6.42 15.35
C GLY A 99 -19.94 -5.64 14.03
N ARG A 100 -19.12 -5.99 13.05
CA ARG A 100 -19.06 -5.37 11.71
C ARG A 100 -20.39 -5.39 10.94
N HIS A 101 -21.24 -6.38 11.19
CA HIS A 101 -22.54 -6.58 10.54
C HIS A 101 -23.70 -6.06 11.39
N ASP A 102 -23.40 -5.50 12.55
CA ASP A 102 -24.37 -5.03 13.53
C ASP A 102 -24.75 -3.56 13.26
N PHE A 103 -24.73 -3.14 11.99
CA PHE A 103 -25.24 -1.83 11.58
C PHE A 103 -26.44 -2.03 10.66
N GLU A 104 -27.50 -1.37 11.01
CA GLU A 104 -28.63 -1.19 10.13
C GLU A 104 -28.44 0.11 9.33
N ILE A 105 -28.13 -0.03 8.02
CA ILE A 105 -28.09 1.10 7.09
C ILE A 105 -29.50 1.27 6.54
N VAL A 106 -30.14 2.38 6.90
CA VAL A 106 -31.49 2.71 6.42
C VAL A 106 -31.37 3.94 5.55
N ALA A 107 -31.55 3.75 4.23
CA ALA A 107 -31.76 4.86 3.31
C ALA A 107 -33.12 5.49 3.61
N ASP A 108 -33.14 6.77 3.98
CA ASP A 108 -34.36 7.48 4.36
C ASP A 108 -34.38 8.84 3.63
N PRO A 109 -35.23 8.96 2.60
CA PRO A 109 -35.32 10.17 1.80
C PRO A 109 -35.82 11.39 2.58
N THR A 110 -36.37 11.20 3.79
CA THR A 110 -36.85 12.28 4.65
C THR A 110 -35.76 12.93 5.49
N LEU A 111 -34.56 12.31 5.53
CA LEU A 111 -33.41 12.86 6.22
C LEU A 111 -32.85 14.07 5.49
N SER A 112 -32.34 15.01 6.27
CA SER A 112 -31.64 16.18 5.74
C SER A 112 -30.21 15.85 5.31
N VAL A 113 -29.59 16.74 4.54
CA VAL A 113 -28.18 16.65 4.17
C VAL A 113 -27.29 16.73 5.42
N GLU A 114 -27.68 17.55 6.39
CA GLU A 114 -27.00 17.71 7.68
C GLU A 114 -26.98 16.41 8.49
N ASP A 115 -28.08 15.62 8.44
CA ASP A 115 -28.14 14.33 9.10
C ASP A 115 -27.15 13.34 8.48
N ASP A 116 -26.99 13.34 7.16
CA ASP A 116 -25.97 12.52 6.48
C ASP A 116 -24.55 12.95 6.85
N MET A 117 -24.32 14.26 6.99
CA MET A 117 -22.98 14.75 7.41
C MET A 117 -22.60 14.29 8.82
N ARG A 118 -23.56 14.23 9.76
CA ARG A 118 -23.29 13.84 11.17
C ARG A 118 -22.90 12.37 11.37
N ARG A 119 -23.16 11.49 10.41
CA ARG A 119 -22.77 10.05 10.48
C ARG A 119 -21.41 9.74 9.86
N ARG A 120 -20.75 10.72 9.23
CA ARG A 120 -19.45 10.52 8.57
C ARG A 120 -18.34 10.27 9.59
N ASP A 121 -17.13 10.04 9.08
CA ASP A 121 -15.96 9.73 9.90
C ASP A 121 -15.38 10.99 10.58
N PHE A 122 -15.01 11.99 9.77
CA PHE A 122 -14.32 13.19 10.21
C PHE A 122 -15.03 14.45 9.69
N THR A 123 -14.94 15.54 10.44
CA THR A 123 -15.55 16.82 10.11
C THR A 123 -15.13 17.32 8.74
N VAL A 124 -13.87 17.12 8.37
CA VAL A 124 -13.30 17.50 7.05
C VAL A 124 -13.92 16.75 5.86
N ASN A 125 -14.59 15.63 6.11
CA ASN A 125 -15.34 14.87 5.10
C ASN A 125 -16.87 15.06 5.25
N ALA A 126 -17.30 15.79 6.28
CA ALA A 126 -18.70 16.04 6.61
C ALA A 126 -19.17 17.40 6.06
N ILE A 127 -18.77 17.71 4.86
CA ILE A 127 -19.14 18.92 4.12
C ILE A 127 -19.83 18.49 2.83
N ALA A 128 -20.96 19.13 2.51
CA ALA A 128 -21.65 18.96 1.24
C ALA A 128 -21.72 20.29 0.49
N ARG A 129 -21.77 20.24 -0.84
CA ARG A 129 -21.98 21.42 -1.69
C ARG A 129 -23.15 21.19 -2.63
N ARG A 130 -24.18 22.02 -2.52
CA ARG A 130 -25.34 21.97 -3.41
C ARG A 130 -24.91 22.35 -4.82
N LEU A 131 -25.20 21.51 -5.79
CA LEU A 131 -24.73 21.75 -7.17
C LEU A 131 -25.37 22.97 -7.83
N GLU A 132 -26.65 23.23 -7.54
CA GLU A 132 -27.40 24.31 -8.17
C GLU A 132 -26.92 25.69 -7.73
N THR A 133 -26.73 25.88 -6.42
CA THR A 133 -26.41 27.18 -5.81
C THR A 133 -24.93 27.35 -5.47
N GLY A 134 -24.19 26.27 -5.34
CA GLY A 134 -22.82 26.26 -4.82
C GLY A 134 -22.72 26.42 -3.28
N GLU A 135 -23.89 26.48 -2.61
CA GLU A 135 -23.94 26.61 -1.15
C GLU A 135 -23.33 25.42 -0.44
N LEU A 136 -22.53 25.70 0.60
CA LEU A 136 -21.93 24.68 1.46
C LEU A 136 -22.83 24.38 2.65
N VAL A 137 -23.04 23.09 2.90
CA VAL A 137 -23.67 22.56 4.10
C VAL A 137 -22.57 21.97 4.97
N ASP A 138 -22.24 22.65 6.07
CA ASP A 138 -21.15 22.32 6.98
C ASP A 138 -21.60 22.38 8.44
N PRO A 139 -22.42 21.43 8.92
CA PRO A 139 -23.03 21.49 10.24
C PRO A 139 -22.04 21.27 11.39
N LEU A 140 -20.81 20.82 11.08
CA LEU A 140 -19.81 20.42 12.08
C LEU A 140 -18.54 21.27 12.06
N GLY A 141 -18.49 22.31 11.20
CA GLY A 141 -17.34 23.20 11.08
C GLY A 141 -16.13 22.57 10.40
N GLY A 142 -16.38 21.63 9.50
CA GLY A 142 -15.32 20.93 8.75
C GLY A 142 -14.47 21.86 7.92
N ARG A 143 -15.04 22.96 7.39
CA ARG A 143 -14.28 23.99 6.67
C ARG A 143 -13.21 24.65 7.56
N ALA A 144 -13.57 25.01 8.77
CA ALA A 144 -12.61 25.59 9.73
C ALA A 144 -11.51 24.59 10.10
N ASP A 145 -11.85 23.30 10.20
CA ASP A 145 -10.88 22.24 10.43
C ASP A 145 -9.95 22.04 9.22
N LEU A 146 -10.45 22.15 7.98
CA LEU A 146 -9.63 22.14 6.77
C LEU A 146 -8.62 23.31 6.73
N GLU A 147 -9.09 24.52 7.02
CA GLU A 147 -8.26 25.74 7.07
C GLU A 147 -7.17 25.60 8.15
N ALA A 148 -7.50 25.00 9.30
CA ALA A 148 -6.58 24.74 10.41
C ALA A 148 -5.72 23.49 10.22
N ARG A 149 -5.90 22.71 9.15
CA ARG A 149 -5.29 21.38 8.94
C ARG A 149 -5.49 20.44 10.13
N ARG A 150 -6.64 20.50 10.75
CA ARG A 150 -7.01 19.72 11.93
C ARG A 150 -7.87 18.52 11.56
N LEU A 151 -7.56 17.36 12.14
CA LEU A 151 -8.38 16.16 12.01
C LEU A 151 -9.19 15.96 13.28
N ARG A 152 -10.52 15.94 13.15
CA ARG A 152 -11.47 15.77 14.23
C ARG A 152 -12.60 14.83 13.81
N THR A 153 -13.01 13.92 14.71
CA THR A 153 -14.18 13.05 14.48
C THR A 153 -15.48 13.85 14.50
N VAL A 154 -16.49 13.35 13.81
CA VAL A 154 -17.83 13.96 13.84
C VAL A 154 -18.55 13.77 15.16
N SER A 155 -18.19 12.74 15.93
CA SER A 155 -18.78 12.41 17.23
C SER A 155 -17.82 11.59 18.10
N ALA A 156 -18.06 11.58 19.41
CA ALA A 156 -17.34 10.72 20.34
C ALA A 156 -17.57 9.22 20.12
N GLN A 157 -18.59 8.84 19.35
CA GLN A 157 -18.91 7.43 19.05
C GLN A 157 -18.30 6.97 17.72
N SER A 158 -17.64 7.85 17.00
CA SER A 158 -17.20 7.61 15.61
C SER A 158 -16.39 6.33 15.44
N PHE A 159 -15.46 6.01 16.34
CA PHE A 159 -14.63 4.79 16.26
C PHE A 159 -15.37 3.53 16.73
N ARG A 160 -16.34 3.66 17.64
CA ARG A 160 -17.21 2.55 18.06
C ARG A 160 -18.16 2.14 16.95
N GLU A 161 -18.68 3.11 16.20
CA GLU A 161 -19.55 2.86 15.04
C GLU A 161 -18.80 2.12 13.94
N ASP A 162 -17.58 2.53 13.59
CA ASP A 162 -16.73 1.82 12.63
C ASP A 162 -15.25 1.92 13.04
N PRO A 163 -14.68 0.84 13.63
CA PRO A 163 -13.27 0.83 14.03
C PRO A 163 -12.27 1.02 12.89
N LEU A 164 -12.66 0.83 11.62
CA LEU A 164 -11.81 1.17 10.47
C LEU A 164 -11.44 2.66 10.45
N ARG A 165 -12.29 3.52 11.02
CA ARG A 165 -12.02 4.97 11.11
C ARG A 165 -10.74 5.27 11.88
N LEU A 166 -10.26 4.37 12.79
CA LEU A 166 -8.93 4.47 13.42
C LEU A 166 -7.81 4.44 12.36
N VAL A 167 -7.86 3.48 11.44
CA VAL A 167 -6.85 3.37 10.36
C VAL A 167 -7.02 4.50 9.34
N ARG A 168 -8.26 4.95 9.11
CA ARG A 168 -8.55 6.10 8.25
C ARG A 168 -7.99 7.41 8.82
N ALA A 169 -8.05 7.62 10.16
CA ALA A 169 -7.40 8.76 10.82
C ALA A 169 -5.90 8.80 10.51
N LEU A 170 -5.23 7.66 10.70
CA LEU A 170 -3.80 7.51 10.38
C LEU A 170 -3.51 7.78 8.88
N ARG A 171 -4.39 7.31 7.99
CA ARG A 171 -4.27 7.61 6.57
C ARG A 171 -4.36 9.10 6.28
N PHE A 172 -5.30 9.83 6.89
CA PHE A 172 -5.43 11.27 6.67
C PHE A 172 -4.24 12.05 7.22
N VAL A 173 -3.67 11.64 8.35
CA VAL A 173 -2.39 12.17 8.82
C VAL A 173 -1.30 11.94 7.76
N SER A 174 -1.19 10.73 7.21
CA SER A 174 -0.17 10.42 6.19
C SER A 174 -0.38 11.13 4.86
N GLN A 175 -1.61 11.20 4.37
CA GLN A 175 -1.91 11.72 3.02
C GLN A 175 -2.06 13.24 2.97
N LEU A 176 -2.65 13.84 3.99
CA LEU A 176 -3.04 15.25 4.00
C LEU A 176 -2.19 16.09 4.97
N GLY A 177 -1.39 15.47 5.81
CA GLY A 177 -0.57 16.16 6.82
C GLY A 177 -1.41 16.85 7.89
N PHE A 178 -2.62 16.33 8.19
CA PHE A 178 -3.50 16.92 9.20
C PHE A 178 -3.07 16.53 10.61
N ASP A 179 -3.22 17.46 11.55
CA ASP A 179 -2.97 17.25 12.97
C ASP A 179 -4.23 16.74 13.67
N PRO A 180 -4.20 15.56 14.31
CA PRO A 180 -5.29 15.11 15.14
C PRO A 180 -5.44 16.05 16.35
N ASP A 181 -6.69 16.40 16.72
CA ASP A 181 -6.94 17.14 17.95
C ASP A 181 -6.81 16.24 19.19
N GLU A 182 -6.79 16.87 20.38
CA GLU A 182 -6.63 16.17 21.65
C GLU A 182 -7.74 15.14 21.91
N GLU A 183 -8.99 15.47 21.55
CA GLU A 183 -10.13 14.57 21.73
C GLU A 183 -10.00 13.33 20.85
N LEU A 184 -9.61 13.49 19.59
CA LEU A 184 -9.35 12.38 18.68
C LEU A 184 -8.22 11.48 19.20
N LEU A 185 -7.14 12.05 19.75
CA LEU A 185 -6.05 11.29 20.35
C LEU A 185 -6.51 10.45 21.56
N VAL A 186 -7.37 11.01 22.40
CA VAL A 186 -7.98 10.27 23.53
C VAL A 186 -8.84 9.12 23.01
N GLN A 187 -9.75 9.41 22.09
CA GLN A 187 -10.62 8.39 21.48
C GLN A 187 -9.80 7.27 20.80
N MET A 188 -8.71 7.61 20.09
CA MET A 188 -7.84 6.61 19.46
C MET A 188 -7.21 5.66 20.48
N ARG A 189 -6.75 6.18 21.64
CA ARG A 189 -6.16 5.34 22.70
C ARG A 189 -7.20 4.42 23.36
N GLU A 190 -8.40 4.94 23.61
CA GLU A 190 -9.49 4.18 24.23
C GLU A 190 -10.01 3.08 23.31
N GLU A 191 -10.14 3.36 22.01
CA GLU A 191 -10.78 2.48 21.04
C GLU A 191 -9.77 1.66 20.22
N ALA A 192 -8.45 1.81 20.42
CA ALA A 192 -7.42 1.06 19.72
C ALA A 192 -7.69 -0.46 19.67
N PRO A 193 -8.13 -1.13 20.78
CA PRO A 193 -8.40 -2.57 20.75
C PRO A 193 -9.49 -3.00 19.76
N ALA A 194 -10.40 -2.09 19.40
CA ALA A 194 -11.48 -2.39 18.46
C ALA A 194 -10.99 -2.59 17.00
N VAL A 195 -9.77 -2.16 16.67
CA VAL A 195 -9.20 -2.33 15.32
C VAL A 195 -9.09 -3.81 14.92
N LYS A 196 -8.99 -4.73 15.89
CA LYS A 196 -9.01 -6.19 15.66
C LYS A 196 -10.31 -6.69 15.02
N LEU A 197 -11.40 -5.96 15.19
CA LEU A 197 -12.72 -6.31 14.63
C LEU A 197 -12.82 -5.97 13.15
N VAL A 198 -11.88 -5.16 12.63
CA VAL A 198 -11.87 -4.78 11.22
C VAL A 198 -11.40 -5.93 10.35
N SER A 199 -12.14 -6.22 9.29
CA SER A 199 -11.71 -7.29 8.35
C SER A 199 -10.43 -6.92 7.60
N GLY A 200 -9.59 -7.94 7.37
CA GLY A 200 -8.33 -7.77 6.68
C GLY A 200 -8.45 -7.13 5.29
N GLU A 201 -9.53 -7.41 4.56
CA GLU A 201 -9.78 -6.82 3.24
C GLU A 201 -9.91 -5.30 3.28
N ARG A 202 -10.56 -4.76 4.32
CA ARG A 202 -10.72 -3.30 4.49
C ARG A 202 -9.39 -2.62 4.83
N VAL A 203 -8.50 -3.33 5.53
CA VAL A 203 -7.20 -2.80 5.96
C VAL A 203 -6.16 -2.88 4.85
N GLY A 204 -5.94 -4.04 4.27
CA GLY A 204 -4.83 -4.32 3.34
C GLY A 204 -5.26 -4.64 1.91
N GLY A 205 -6.11 -5.66 1.76
CA GLY A 205 -6.49 -6.21 0.47
C GLY A 205 -7.50 -5.40 -0.34
N GLY A 206 -8.22 -4.51 0.32
CA GLY A 206 -9.14 -3.56 -0.30
C GLY A 206 -10.43 -4.18 -0.86
N LEU A 207 -11.55 -3.67 -0.39
CA LEU A 207 -12.87 -3.82 -1.03
C LEU A 207 -13.21 -2.57 -1.86
N ALA A 208 -12.32 -1.57 -1.88
CA ALA A 208 -12.51 -0.37 -2.67
C ALA A 208 -12.29 -0.64 -4.16
N ALA A 209 -12.86 0.20 -5.01
CA ALA A 209 -12.75 0.08 -6.46
C ALA A 209 -11.29 0.12 -6.97
N ASP A 210 -10.39 0.77 -6.22
CA ASP A 210 -8.95 0.84 -6.51
C ASP A 210 -8.18 -0.42 -6.04
N GLY A 211 -8.84 -1.38 -5.38
CA GLY A 211 -8.23 -2.62 -4.87
C GLY A 211 -7.25 -2.42 -3.71
N MET A 212 -7.23 -1.24 -3.08
CA MET A 212 -6.30 -0.91 -1.99
C MET A 212 -7.04 -0.65 -0.68
N GLY A 213 -6.60 -1.30 0.40
CA GLY A 213 -7.08 -1.06 1.76
C GLY A 213 -6.45 0.18 2.41
N GLU A 214 -6.92 0.53 3.60
CA GLU A 214 -6.53 1.74 4.31
C GLU A 214 -5.04 1.78 4.66
N LEU A 215 -4.42 0.64 5.04
CA LEU A 215 -2.98 0.56 5.31
C LEU A 215 -2.16 0.83 4.05
N SER A 216 -2.58 0.29 2.90
CA SER A 216 -1.92 0.57 1.61
C SER A 216 -1.96 2.06 1.28
N LYS A 217 -3.12 2.70 1.46
CA LYS A 217 -3.31 4.14 1.25
C LYS A 217 -2.50 4.98 2.24
N LEU A 218 -2.38 4.54 3.49
CA LEU A 218 -1.51 5.17 4.49
C LEU A 218 -0.04 5.14 4.02
N LEU A 219 0.45 3.96 3.64
CA LEU A 219 1.84 3.81 3.20
C LEU A 219 2.15 4.57 1.91
N LEU A 220 1.15 4.82 1.05
CA LEU A 220 1.28 5.61 -0.18
C LEU A 220 1.15 7.13 0.06
N GLY A 221 0.84 7.57 1.27
CA GLY A 221 0.83 8.97 1.63
C GLY A 221 2.22 9.62 1.61
N SER A 222 2.27 10.92 1.84
CA SER A 222 3.51 11.72 1.92
C SER A 222 4.20 11.64 3.28
N GLU A 223 3.44 11.42 4.36
CA GLU A 223 3.97 11.40 5.75
C GLU A 223 3.68 10.06 6.47
N PRO A 224 4.02 8.88 5.90
CA PRO A 224 3.69 7.60 6.51
C PRO A 224 4.40 7.37 7.85
N ALA A 225 5.63 7.87 8.04
CA ALA A 225 6.34 7.73 9.31
C ALA A 225 5.62 8.46 10.46
N ARG A 226 5.08 9.65 10.20
CA ARG A 226 4.29 10.41 11.18
C ARG A 226 3.04 9.64 11.59
N ALA A 227 2.34 9.06 10.62
CA ALA A 227 1.16 8.23 10.88
C ALA A 227 1.50 6.94 11.66
N LEU A 228 2.63 6.30 11.36
CA LEU A 228 3.08 5.10 12.08
C LEU A 228 3.50 5.40 13.52
N ARG A 229 4.17 6.54 13.78
CA ARG A 229 4.44 7.01 15.14
C ARG A 229 3.15 7.26 15.92
N LEU A 230 2.21 7.96 15.30
CA LEU A 230 0.88 8.18 15.89
C LEU A 230 0.18 6.85 16.21
N ALA A 231 0.22 5.89 15.30
CA ALA A 231 -0.34 4.56 15.51
C ALA A 231 0.31 3.83 16.69
N ARG A 232 1.64 3.94 16.85
CA ARG A 232 2.37 3.40 17.99
C ARG A 232 1.95 4.08 19.30
N ASP A 233 1.95 5.40 19.32
CA ASP A 233 1.73 6.22 20.53
C ASP A 233 0.26 6.16 21.01
N THR A 234 -0.66 5.77 20.13
CA THR A 234 -2.07 5.52 20.47
C THR A 234 -2.39 4.04 20.71
N GLY A 235 -1.43 3.13 20.53
CA GLY A 235 -1.62 1.69 20.67
C GLY A 235 -2.26 1.01 19.45
N VAL A 236 -2.74 1.75 18.46
CA VAL A 236 -3.37 1.20 17.25
C VAL A 236 -2.41 0.31 16.47
N LEU A 237 -1.10 0.63 16.45
CA LEU A 237 -0.09 -0.13 15.71
C LEU A 237 -0.02 -1.59 16.16
N ILE A 238 0.03 -1.84 17.45
CA ILE A 238 0.16 -3.22 18.02
C ILE A 238 -1.11 -4.01 17.76
N GLU A 239 -2.27 -3.37 17.83
CA GLU A 239 -3.56 -4.02 17.59
C GLU A 239 -3.75 -4.38 16.10
N LEU A 240 -3.24 -3.54 15.22
CA LEU A 240 -3.28 -3.72 13.76
C LEU A 240 -2.21 -4.70 13.27
N LEU A 241 -0.99 -4.53 13.77
CA LEU A 241 0.23 -5.26 13.40
C LEU A 241 0.96 -5.74 14.66
N PRO A 242 0.46 -6.80 15.35
CA PRO A 242 1.07 -7.31 16.57
C PRO A 242 2.53 -7.77 16.38
N GLU A 243 2.95 -8.01 15.13
CA GLU A 243 4.32 -8.33 14.75
C GLU A 243 5.32 -7.22 15.15
N PHE A 244 4.85 -5.98 15.34
CA PHE A 244 5.67 -4.86 15.82
C PHE A 244 5.99 -4.90 17.31
N GLY A 245 5.22 -5.63 18.12
CA GLY A 245 5.38 -5.62 19.59
C GLY A 245 6.84 -5.77 20.03
N PRO A 246 7.59 -6.81 19.60
CA PRO A 246 8.98 -6.99 20.00
C PRO A 246 9.96 -5.93 19.45
N ALA A 247 9.57 -5.20 18.40
CA ALA A 247 10.44 -4.23 17.72
C ALA A 247 10.34 -2.82 18.33
N ILE A 248 9.24 -2.51 19.03
CA ILE A 248 9.03 -1.21 19.64
C ILE A 248 10.04 -0.99 20.76
N GLY A 249 10.85 0.06 20.62
CA GLY A 249 11.89 0.42 21.58
C GLY A 249 13.07 -0.56 21.63
N PHE A 250 13.16 -1.53 20.69
CA PHE A 250 14.28 -2.46 20.66
C PHE A 250 15.56 -1.74 20.19
N ASP A 251 16.52 -1.57 21.10
CA ASP A 251 17.83 -1.01 20.81
C ASP A 251 18.67 -2.00 19.99
N GLN A 252 19.11 -1.55 18.82
CA GLN A 252 19.88 -2.36 17.88
C GLN A 252 21.36 -2.41 18.23
N GLU A 253 21.84 -1.59 19.16
CA GLU A 253 23.28 -1.39 19.44
C GLU A 253 24.10 -1.23 18.13
N SER A 254 23.50 -0.50 17.17
CA SER A 254 24.07 -0.33 15.83
C SER A 254 25.21 0.68 15.87
N ARG A 255 26.23 0.47 15.04
CA ARG A 255 27.29 1.46 14.80
C ARG A 255 26.90 2.53 13.76
N HIS A 256 25.78 2.31 13.09
CA HIS A 256 25.40 3.12 11.92
C HIS A 256 24.30 4.13 12.24
N HIS A 257 23.62 3.98 13.38
CA HIS A 257 22.54 4.87 13.85
C HIS A 257 22.09 4.49 15.26
N ASP A 258 21.56 5.43 16.01
CA ASP A 258 21.06 5.26 17.39
C ASP A 258 19.56 4.96 17.43
N LEU A 259 18.94 4.66 16.28
CA LEU A 259 17.52 4.41 16.18
C LEU A 259 17.16 2.99 16.69
N THR A 260 16.07 2.89 17.44
CA THR A 260 15.42 1.62 17.72
C THR A 260 14.88 0.98 16.43
N VAL A 261 14.53 -0.32 16.46
CA VAL A 261 14.04 -1.03 15.26
C VAL A 261 12.79 -0.37 14.67
N ASP A 262 11.85 0.05 15.51
CA ASP A 262 10.64 0.73 15.06
C ASP A 262 10.92 2.10 14.44
N GLU A 263 11.74 2.95 15.09
CA GLU A 263 12.08 4.27 14.53
C GLU A 263 12.88 4.18 13.24
N HIS A 264 13.83 3.23 13.14
CA HIS A 264 14.51 2.94 11.88
C HIS A 264 13.53 2.49 10.81
N THR A 265 12.63 1.56 11.13
CA THR A 265 11.59 1.09 10.20
C THR A 265 10.73 2.24 9.68
N PHE A 266 10.29 3.16 10.57
CA PHE A 266 9.51 4.32 10.16
C PHE A 266 10.30 5.28 9.28
N ALA A 267 11.59 5.50 9.58
CA ALA A 267 12.47 6.31 8.74
C ALA A 267 12.66 5.69 7.34
N VAL A 268 12.80 4.36 7.23
CA VAL A 268 12.93 3.66 5.94
C VAL A 268 11.62 3.74 5.14
N VAL A 269 10.45 3.61 5.80
CA VAL A 269 9.15 3.79 5.15
C VAL A 269 8.98 5.23 4.63
N GLN A 270 9.42 6.24 5.41
CA GLN A 270 9.39 7.64 4.96
C GLN A 270 10.32 7.86 3.77
N ALA A 271 11.56 7.37 3.84
CA ALA A 271 12.51 7.48 2.72
C ALA A 271 11.95 6.83 1.44
N ALA A 272 11.27 5.68 1.57
CA ALA A 272 10.61 5.04 0.43
C ALA A 272 9.42 5.87 -0.10
N ALA A 273 8.78 6.68 0.74
CA ALA A 273 7.73 7.60 0.32
C ALA A 273 8.30 8.83 -0.39
N ASP A 274 9.34 9.42 0.15
CA ASP A 274 10.02 10.60 -0.41
C ASP A 274 10.59 10.31 -1.81
N GLU A 275 11.12 9.11 -2.02
CA GLU A 275 11.62 8.63 -3.30
C GLU A 275 10.51 8.15 -4.27
N GLY A 276 9.24 8.19 -3.87
CA GLY A 276 8.12 7.75 -4.69
C GLY A 276 8.09 6.25 -5.01
N TYR A 277 8.71 5.41 -4.19
CA TYR A 277 8.77 3.97 -4.43
C TYR A 277 7.42 3.29 -4.31
N SER A 278 7.31 2.15 -5.01
CA SER A 278 6.08 1.39 -5.16
C SER A 278 5.58 0.78 -3.83
N LEU A 279 4.29 0.46 -3.76
CA LEU A 279 3.68 -0.19 -2.60
C LEU A 279 4.42 -1.46 -2.13
N PRO A 280 4.87 -2.39 -3.00
CA PRO A 280 5.68 -3.53 -2.57
C PRO A 280 6.95 -3.14 -1.81
N VAL A 281 7.64 -2.09 -2.25
CA VAL A 281 8.86 -1.58 -1.59
C VAL A 281 8.52 -0.96 -0.24
N ARG A 282 7.46 -0.13 -0.15
CA ARG A 282 7.02 0.48 1.13
C ARG A 282 6.53 -0.56 2.14
N LEU A 283 5.81 -1.59 1.68
CA LEU A 283 5.44 -2.72 2.52
C LEU A 283 6.67 -3.52 2.98
N ALA A 284 7.65 -3.73 2.09
CA ALA A 284 8.89 -4.39 2.48
C ALA A 284 9.68 -3.56 3.51
N ALA A 285 9.74 -2.24 3.35
CA ALA A 285 10.32 -1.32 4.32
C ALA A 285 9.67 -1.45 5.70
N LEU A 286 8.32 -1.63 5.75
CA LEU A 286 7.59 -1.80 7.00
C LEU A 286 7.95 -3.10 7.74
N PHE A 287 8.39 -4.15 7.06
CA PHE A 287 8.62 -5.48 7.66
C PHE A 287 10.08 -5.92 7.70
N HIS A 288 11.02 -5.24 7.01
CA HIS A 288 12.36 -5.77 6.72
C HIS A 288 13.16 -6.15 7.98
N ASP A 289 13.07 -5.34 9.02
CA ASP A 289 13.86 -5.47 10.24
C ASP A 289 13.08 -6.01 11.45
N LEU A 290 11.78 -6.28 11.32
CA LEU A 290 10.96 -6.81 12.43
C LEU A 290 11.42 -8.17 12.96
N GLY A 291 12.25 -8.89 12.21
CA GLY A 291 12.87 -10.13 12.65
C GLY A 291 14.06 -9.95 13.58
N LYS A 292 14.62 -8.73 13.75
CA LYS A 292 15.82 -8.48 14.56
C LYS A 292 15.68 -8.90 16.01
N PRO A 293 14.61 -8.53 16.74
CA PRO A 293 14.48 -8.94 18.15
C PRO A 293 14.49 -10.45 18.37
N GLN A 294 13.89 -11.22 17.44
CA GLN A 294 13.81 -12.68 17.55
C GLN A 294 15.08 -13.38 17.06
N ALA A 295 15.85 -12.75 16.17
CA ALA A 295 17.09 -13.30 15.63
C ALA A 295 18.33 -12.84 16.41
N ALA A 296 18.18 -11.91 17.35
CA ALA A 296 19.28 -11.30 18.09
C ALA A 296 20.04 -12.32 18.93
N TRP A 297 21.37 -12.28 18.85
CA TRP A 297 22.27 -13.02 19.74
C TRP A 297 23.53 -12.21 20.01
N ARG A 298 24.15 -12.38 21.19
CA ARG A 298 25.33 -11.63 21.59
C ARG A 298 26.58 -12.43 21.27
N GLY A 299 27.51 -11.85 20.53
CA GLY A 299 28.80 -12.43 20.18
C GLY A 299 29.78 -12.40 21.35
N SER A 300 30.91 -13.10 21.22
CA SER A 300 32.01 -13.04 22.17
C SER A 300 32.69 -11.67 22.25
N ASP A 301 32.45 -10.83 21.25
CA ASP A 301 32.86 -9.42 21.19
C ASP A 301 31.89 -8.46 21.95
N GLY A 302 30.87 -9.03 22.59
CA GLY A 302 29.85 -8.30 23.33
C GLY A 302 28.77 -7.64 22.49
N ARG A 303 28.80 -7.79 21.16
CA ARG A 303 27.85 -7.11 20.22
C ARG A 303 26.63 -7.94 19.91
N LEU A 304 25.55 -7.27 19.55
CA LEU A 304 24.38 -7.91 18.98
C LEU A 304 24.61 -8.26 17.50
N HIS A 305 24.18 -9.45 17.15
CA HIS A 305 24.19 -9.97 15.79
C HIS A 305 22.79 -10.47 15.42
N TYR A 306 22.43 -10.40 14.15
CA TYR A 306 21.08 -10.68 13.63
C TYR A 306 21.10 -11.69 12.47
N TYR A 307 22.26 -12.27 12.15
CA TYR A 307 22.41 -13.31 11.13
C TYR A 307 22.30 -14.71 11.74
N ALA A 308 22.02 -15.70 10.90
CA ALA A 308 21.97 -17.09 11.32
C ALA A 308 23.37 -17.58 11.75
N LYS A 309 23.46 -18.23 12.93
CA LYS A 309 24.64 -18.88 13.43
C LYS A 309 24.27 -20.25 14.02
N PRO A 310 24.72 -21.37 13.43
CA PRO A 310 24.35 -22.69 13.88
C PRO A 310 24.60 -22.89 15.39
N GLY A 311 23.64 -23.52 16.08
CA GLY A 311 23.68 -23.76 17.52
C GLY A 311 23.39 -22.54 18.41
N ILE A 312 23.18 -21.34 17.84
CA ILE A 312 22.85 -20.12 18.59
C ILE A 312 21.55 -19.47 18.02
N SER A 313 21.54 -19.14 16.75
CA SER A 313 20.36 -18.61 16.04
C SER A 313 20.26 -19.33 14.70
N GLU A 314 19.25 -20.18 14.56
CA GLU A 314 19.09 -21.02 13.35
C GLU A 314 18.69 -20.17 12.13
N ARG A 315 18.18 -18.96 12.34
CA ARG A 315 17.62 -18.09 11.28
C ARG A 315 18.06 -16.65 11.47
N GLY A 316 18.50 -16.02 10.39
CA GLY A 316 18.76 -14.58 10.35
C GLY A 316 17.46 -13.77 10.36
N HIS A 317 17.55 -12.48 10.74
CA HIS A 317 16.42 -11.56 10.81
C HIS A 317 15.69 -11.40 9.47
N ASP A 318 16.39 -11.55 8.35
CA ASP A 318 15.84 -11.53 7.00
C ASP A 318 14.82 -12.64 6.76
N ARG A 319 15.08 -13.84 7.29
CA ARG A 319 14.15 -14.97 7.21
C ARG A 319 13.00 -14.85 8.20
N VAL A 320 13.31 -14.46 9.44
CA VAL A 320 12.30 -14.24 10.47
C VAL A 320 11.34 -13.12 10.04
N GLY A 321 11.87 -11.98 9.60
CA GLY A 321 11.08 -10.86 9.10
C GLY A 321 10.22 -11.22 7.88
N ALA A 322 10.75 -12.05 6.97
CA ALA A 322 9.98 -12.53 5.82
C ALA A 322 8.79 -13.40 6.22
N ASP A 323 8.92 -14.22 7.27
CA ASP A 323 7.80 -15.03 7.77
C ASP A 323 6.79 -14.19 8.54
N LEU A 324 7.23 -13.19 9.33
CA LEU A 324 6.34 -12.19 9.95
C LEU A 324 5.55 -11.42 8.89
N ALA A 325 6.20 -10.94 7.84
CA ALA A 325 5.55 -10.29 6.71
C ALA A 325 4.53 -11.20 6.01
N ALA A 326 4.88 -12.48 5.79
CA ALA A 326 3.96 -13.45 5.17
C ALA A 326 2.70 -13.66 6.01
N GLY A 327 2.84 -13.77 7.34
CA GLY A 327 1.74 -13.92 8.29
C GLY A 327 0.83 -12.69 8.32
N ALA A 328 1.42 -11.50 8.54
CA ALA A 328 0.71 -10.24 8.59
C ALA A 328 -0.06 -9.94 7.29
N LEU A 329 0.60 -10.02 6.14
CA LEU A 329 -0.03 -9.77 4.84
C LEU A 329 -1.10 -10.80 4.48
N SER A 330 -0.99 -12.06 4.96
CA SER A 330 -2.04 -13.06 4.81
C SER A 330 -3.26 -12.75 5.68
N ARG A 331 -3.04 -12.36 6.93
CA ARG A 331 -4.09 -11.95 7.88
C ARG A 331 -4.84 -10.72 7.37
N LEU A 332 -4.11 -9.76 6.81
CA LEU A 332 -4.65 -8.54 6.22
C LEU A 332 -5.20 -8.73 4.79
N ARG A 333 -5.27 -9.97 4.30
CA ARG A 333 -5.88 -10.32 3.01
C ARG A 333 -5.28 -9.62 1.80
N TYR A 334 -3.98 -9.36 1.82
CA TYR A 334 -3.28 -8.86 0.62
C TYR A 334 -3.29 -9.91 -0.51
N PRO A 335 -3.36 -9.47 -1.78
CA PRO A 335 -3.29 -10.38 -2.93
C PRO A 335 -2.02 -11.24 -2.91
N ASN A 336 -2.16 -12.50 -3.28
CA ASN A 336 -1.05 -13.47 -3.24
C ASN A 336 0.20 -13.03 -4.02
N ALA A 337 0.03 -12.35 -5.16
CA ALA A 337 1.14 -11.85 -5.97
C ALA A 337 1.94 -10.78 -5.20
N LEU A 338 1.25 -9.80 -4.61
CA LEU A 338 1.85 -8.74 -3.81
C LEU A 338 2.55 -9.32 -2.57
N ARG A 339 1.87 -10.21 -1.83
CA ARG A 339 2.45 -10.88 -0.66
C ARG A 339 3.76 -11.59 -1.00
N ARG A 340 3.77 -12.42 -2.06
CA ARG A 340 5.00 -13.12 -2.50
C ARG A 340 6.11 -12.15 -2.88
N ARG A 341 5.79 -11.03 -3.52
CA ARG A 341 6.75 -10.00 -3.92
C ARG A 341 7.39 -9.35 -2.69
N VAL A 342 6.58 -8.88 -1.73
CA VAL A 342 7.06 -8.27 -0.48
C VAL A 342 7.93 -9.25 0.32
N VAL A 343 7.47 -10.48 0.54
CA VAL A 343 8.22 -11.51 1.27
C VAL A 343 9.58 -11.79 0.63
N ARG A 344 9.67 -11.79 -0.71
CA ARG A 344 10.95 -11.95 -1.42
C ARG A 344 11.88 -10.76 -1.23
N ILE A 345 11.35 -9.53 -1.21
CA ILE A 345 12.16 -8.33 -0.92
C ILE A 345 12.72 -8.44 0.49
N VAL A 346 11.88 -8.66 1.50
CA VAL A 346 12.31 -8.78 2.91
C VAL A 346 13.36 -9.90 3.07
N ARG A 347 13.13 -11.08 2.46
CA ARG A 347 14.07 -12.21 2.56
C ARG A 347 15.45 -11.94 1.93
N ARG A 348 15.55 -10.99 0.99
CA ARG A 348 16.76 -10.71 0.21
C ARG A 348 17.32 -9.31 0.41
N HIS A 349 16.74 -8.51 1.33
CA HIS A 349 17.13 -7.12 1.52
C HIS A 349 18.60 -6.92 1.90
N MET A 350 19.24 -7.95 2.50
CA MET A 350 20.65 -7.93 2.91
C MET A 350 21.65 -8.11 1.75
N PHE A 351 21.22 -8.02 0.48
CA PHE A 351 22.15 -8.13 -0.64
C PHE A 351 23.17 -6.98 -0.63
N GLN A 352 24.34 -7.26 -1.22
CA GLN A 352 25.43 -6.28 -1.36
C GLN A 352 25.65 -5.98 -2.85
N PRO A 353 25.68 -4.72 -3.29
CA PRO A 353 25.88 -4.36 -4.70
C PRO A 353 27.31 -4.72 -5.20
N GLY A 354 28.28 -4.84 -4.31
CA GLY A 354 29.68 -5.12 -4.65
C GLY A 354 30.34 -3.97 -5.41
N LYS A 355 31.29 -4.29 -6.32
CA LYS A 355 32.00 -3.28 -7.13
C LYS A 355 31.17 -2.76 -8.33
N GLY A 356 29.97 -3.33 -8.57
CA GLY A 356 29.07 -2.86 -9.61
C GLY A 356 29.51 -3.17 -11.04
N ASP A 357 30.15 -4.35 -11.25
CA ASP A 357 30.49 -4.83 -12.59
C ASP A 357 29.29 -5.43 -13.34
N GLU A 358 29.38 -5.48 -14.68
CA GLU A 358 28.33 -5.94 -15.55
C GLU A 358 27.94 -7.41 -15.34
N ARG A 359 28.95 -8.28 -15.14
CA ARG A 359 28.74 -9.71 -14.84
C ARG A 359 27.91 -9.88 -13.56
N ARG A 360 28.21 -9.11 -12.51
CA ARG A 360 27.47 -9.15 -11.26
C ARG A 360 26.04 -8.65 -11.45
N ALA A 361 25.82 -7.62 -12.26
CA ALA A 361 24.50 -7.12 -12.60
C ALA A 361 23.67 -8.18 -13.34
N ARG A 362 24.24 -8.88 -14.34
CA ARG A 362 23.57 -9.97 -15.04
C ARG A 362 23.23 -11.14 -14.10
N ARG A 363 24.15 -11.55 -13.24
CA ARG A 363 23.89 -12.57 -12.21
C ARG A 363 22.80 -12.14 -11.23
N PHE A 364 22.74 -10.85 -10.87
CA PHE A 364 21.70 -10.31 -10.00
C PHE A 364 20.33 -10.36 -10.68
N LEU A 365 20.23 -9.98 -11.97
CA LEU A 365 19.02 -10.10 -12.80
C LEU A 365 18.62 -11.58 -12.96
N ARG A 366 19.55 -12.46 -13.29
CA ARG A 366 19.30 -13.92 -13.40
C ARG A 366 18.69 -14.50 -12.13
N ARG A 367 19.20 -14.11 -10.98
CA ARG A 367 18.77 -14.64 -9.68
C ARG A 367 17.41 -14.10 -9.21
N ASN A 368 17.10 -12.85 -9.55
CA ASN A 368 15.95 -12.15 -9.00
C ASN A 368 14.82 -11.95 -10.02
N GLY A 369 15.13 -11.90 -11.31
CA GLY A 369 14.25 -11.36 -12.34
C GLY A 369 14.21 -9.83 -12.29
N ASP A 370 13.70 -9.23 -13.34
CA ASP A 370 13.81 -7.78 -13.57
C ASP A 370 13.11 -6.97 -12.46
N GLU A 371 11.83 -7.21 -12.24
CA GLU A 371 11.05 -6.43 -11.27
C GLU A 371 11.62 -6.50 -9.86
N LEU A 372 11.89 -7.73 -9.37
CA LEU A 372 12.41 -7.89 -8.02
C LEU A 372 13.83 -7.33 -7.88
N ALA A 373 14.64 -7.34 -8.94
CA ALA A 373 15.97 -6.74 -8.90
C ALA A 373 15.90 -5.23 -8.60
N PHE A 374 14.99 -4.51 -9.28
CA PHE A 374 14.78 -3.08 -8.99
C PHE A 374 14.12 -2.87 -7.63
N ASP A 375 13.12 -3.64 -7.24
CA ASP A 375 12.52 -3.54 -5.90
C ASP A 375 13.57 -3.68 -4.78
N LEU A 376 14.52 -4.62 -4.93
CA LEU A 376 15.60 -4.83 -3.97
C LEU A 376 16.54 -3.63 -3.91
N ILE A 377 16.87 -3.04 -5.05
CA ILE A 377 17.71 -1.84 -5.12
C ILE A 377 16.99 -0.65 -4.49
N ASP A 378 15.71 -0.44 -4.83
CA ASP A 378 14.89 0.66 -4.32
C ASP A 378 14.70 0.51 -2.80
N HIS A 379 14.42 -0.71 -2.31
CA HIS A 379 14.36 -0.98 -0.88
C HIS A 379 15.70 -0.69 -0.18
N LYS A 380 16.82 -1.16 -0.76
CA LYS A 380 18.15 -0.91 -0.19
C LYS A 380 18.50 0.57 -0.17
N HIS A 381 18.07 1.33 -1.16
CA HIS A 381 18.23 2.79 -1.18
C HIS A 381 17.46 3.45 -0.03
N ALA A 382 16.20 3.09 0.15
CA ALA A 382 15.39 3.57 1.26
C ALA A 382 15.99 3.20 2.63
N ASP A 383 16.50 1.95 2.79
CA ASP A 383 17.20 1.49 4.00
C ASP A 383 18.43 2.35 4.33
N LEU A 384 19.23 2.67 3.33
CA LEU A 384 20.41 3.53 3.50
C LEU A 384 20.03 4.98 3.85
N LEU A 385 18.99 5.53 3.22
CA LEU A 385 18.47 6.85 3.54
C LEU A 385 17.86 6.92 4.95
N GLY A 386 17.21 5.83 5.41
CA GLY A 386 16.64 5.72 6.75
C GLY A 386 17.66 5.60 7.89
N LYS A 387 18.95 5.44 7.58
CA LYS A 387 20.05 5.35 8.56
C LYS A 387 20.58 6.71 9.03
N ARG A 388 19.78 7.75 8.98
CA ARG A 388 20.16 9.04 9.56
C ARG A 388 20.32 8.90 11.07
N GLY A 389 21.46 9.34 11.61
CA GLY A 389 21.68 9.42 13.04
C GLY A 389 20.72 10.41 13.71
N THR A 390 20.48 10.22 15.01
CA THR A 390 19.63 11.10 15.83
C THR A 390 20.22 12.52 15.95
N GLU A 391 21.51 12.70 15.74
CA GLU A 391 22.22 13.98 15.80
C GLU A 391 22.36 14.70 14.45
N GLY A 392 21.58 14.24 13.42
CA GLY A 392 21.63 14.87 12.10
C GLY A 392 22.84 14.46 11.24
N GLU A 393 23.50 13.37 11.59
CA GLU A 393 24.52 12.79 10.72
C GLU A 393 23.90 12.43 9.35
N PRO A 394 24.60 12.75 8.26
CA PRO A 394 24.11 12.43 6.93
C PRO A 394 24.04 10.90 6.74
N PRO A 395 23.13 10.41 5.87
CA PRO A 395 23.10 8.99 5.52
C PRO A 395 24.44 8.60 4.86
N PRO A 396 24.76 7.28 4.77
CA PRO A 396 26.06 6.80 4.23
C PRO A 396 26.16 7.05 2.72
N LEU A 397 26.54 8.26 2.34
CA LEU A 397 26.57 8.77 0.96
C LEU A 397 27.38 7.89 0.01
N ASP A 398 28.53 7.39 0.47
CA ASP A 398 29.39 6.50 -0.34
C ASP A 398 28.69 5.16 -0.67
N GLU A 399 27.88 4.63 0.25
CA GLU A 399 27.12 3.41 0.02
C GLU A 399 25.95 3.65 -0.92
N ILE A 400 25.28 4.80 -0.77
CA ILE A 400 24.19 5.23 -1.65
C ILE A 400 24.72 5.42 -3.07
N GLU A 401 25.80 6.15 -3.26
CA GLU A 401 26.40 6.38 -4.58
C GLU A 401 26.81 5.05 -5.25
N ARG A 402 27.40 4.14 -4.49
CA ARG A 402 27.78 2.80 -4.97
C ARG A 402 26.56 1.98 -5.39
N LEU A 403 25.46 2.07 -4.64
CA LEU A 403 24.19 1.40 -4.97
C LEU A 403 23.57 2.00 -6.24
N LEU A 404 23.55 3.32 -6.37
CA LEU A 404 22.99 4.00 -7.54
C LEU A 404 23.81 3.71 -8.82
N ARG A 405 25.15 3.67 -8.70
CA ARG A 405 26.02 3.19 -9.81
C ARG A 405 25.67 1.75 -10.20
N PHE A 406 25.48 0.86 -9.21
CA PHE A 406 25.06 -0.51 -9.50
C PHE A 406 23.70 -0.57 -10.17
N ARG A 407 22.74 0.27 -9.76
CA ARG A 407 21.42 0.39 -10.39
C ARG A 407 21.52 0.71 -11.89
N GLU A 408 22.40 1.65 -12.26
CA GLU A 408 22.60 2.02 -13.67
C GLU A 408 23.24 0.89 -14.47
N VAL A 409 24.17 0.12 -13.88
CA VAL A 409 24.71 -1.08 -14.53
C VAL A 409 23.63 -2.13 -14.72
N VAL A 410 22.79 -2.41 -13.70
CA VAL A 410 21.65 -3.34 -13.80
C VAL A 410 20.67 -2.90 -14.89
N ARG A 411 20.41 -1.59 -15.00
CA ARG A 411 19.52 -1.04 -16.05
C ARG A 411 20.06 -1.28 -17.45
N ARG A 412 21.36 -1.06 -17.67
CA ARG A 412 22.01 -1.33 -18.96
C ARG A 412 21.98 -2.82 -19.32
N GLU A 413 22.18 -3.68 -18.33
CA GLU A 413 22.23 -5.13 -18.52
C GLU A 413 20.85 -5.79 -18.67
N LEU A 414 19.74 -5.04 -18.60
CA LEU A 414 18.40 -5.56 -18.90
C LEU A 414 18.27 -6.13 -20.33
N SER A 415 19.03 -5.57 -21.27
CA SER A 415 19.06 -6.04 -22.67
C SER A 415 20.00 -7.23 -22.88
N SER A 416 20.85 -7.54 -21.90
CA SER A 416 21.77 -8.68 -21.97
C SER A 416 21.04 -9.98 -21.61
N PRO A 417 21.44 -11.12 -22.19
CA PRO A 417 20.84 -12.41 -21.90
C PRO A 417 20.96 -12.78 -20.41
N HIS A 418 19.83 -12.99 -19.73
CA HIS A 418 19.79 -13.39 -18.32
C HIS A 418 18.58 -14.27 -17.96
N ARG A 419 17.77 -14.64 -18.96
CA ARG A 419 16.60 -15.51 -18.82
C ARG A 419 16.73 -16.68 -19.78
N LEU A 420 16.11 -17.83 -19.47
CA LEU A 420 16.14 -19.01 -20.36
C LEU A 420 15.66 -18.69 -21.79
N ARG A 421 14.68 -17.82 -21.95
CA ARG A 421 14.18 -17.40 -23.27
C ARG A 421 15.15 -16.54 -24.08
N ASP A 422 16.19 -16.01 -23.45
CA ASP A 422 17.19 -15.16 -24.08
C ASP A 422 18.33 -16.01 -24.72
N LEU A 423 18.36 -17.33 -24.44
CA LEU A 423 19.33 -18.25 -25.05
C LEU A 423 19.08 -18.41 -26.56
N ALA A 424 20.15 -18.54 -27.35
CA ALA A 424 20.11 -18.83 -28.76
C ALA A 424 19.75 -20.32 -29.08
N VAL A 425 19.50 -21.12 -28.03
CA VAL A 425 19.03 -22.52 -28.12
C VAL A 425 17.87 -22.74 -27.18
N ASP A 426 17.01 -23.69 -27.47
CA ASP A 426 15.89 -24.09 -26.62
C ASP A 426 15.92 -25.57 -26.23
N GLY A 427 14.85 -26.04 -25.57
CA GLY A 427 14.73 -27.44 -25.14
C GLY A 427 14.70 -28.42 -26.31
N ASN A 428 14.14 -28.04 -27.48
CA ASN A 428 14.08 -28.91 -28.67
C ASN A 428 15.45 -29.12 -29.27
N ASP A 429 16.28 -28.09 -29.28
CA ASP A 429 17.66 -28.18 -29.72
C ASP A 429 18.47 -29.21 -28.91
N LEU A 430 18.30 -29.18 -27.58
CA LEU A 430 18.99 -30.13 -26.71
C LEU A 430 18.41 -31.55 -26.84
N ILE A 431 17.09 -31.68 -27.05
CA ILE A 431 16.48 -33.01 -27.36
C ILE A 431 17.03 -33.57 -28.64
N ALA A 432 17.21 -32.77 -29.68
CA ALA A 432 17.86 -33.19 -30.93
C ALA A 432 19.31 -33.64 -30.72
N LEU A 433 20.02 -33.14 -29.71
CA LEU A 433 21.34 -33.63 -29.29
C LEU A 433 21.26 -34.90 -28.44
N GLY A 434 20.05 -35.40 -28.10
CA GLY A 434 19.84 -36.64 -27.34
C GLY A 434 19.64 -36.45 -25.84
N PHE A 435 19.36 -35.25 -25.36
CA PHE A 435 18.89 -35.05 -23.99
C PHE A 435 17.45 -35.59 -23.84
N ARG A 436 17.14 -36.19 -22.70
CA ARG A 436 15.79 -36.63 -22.38
C ARG A 436 15.00 -35.46 -21.80
N ALA A 437 13.75 -35.31 -22.20
CA ALA A 437 12.82 -34.36 -21.58
C ALA A 437 12.73 -34.62 -20.06
N GLY A 438 12.81 -33.56 -19.24
CA GLY A 438 12.74 -33.64 -17.80
C GLY A 438 13.84 -32.87 -17.07
N PRO A 439 14.12 -33.17 -15.79
CA PRO A 439 15.04 -32.38 -14.96
C PRO A 439 16.46 -32.25 -15.48
N GLN A 440 16.98 -33.24 -16.24
CA GLN A 440 18.31 -33.17 -16.85
C GLN A 440 18.37 -32.06 -17.90
N LEU A 441 17.34 -31.97 -18.77
CA LEU A 441 17.23 -30.93 -19.79
C LEU A 441 17.19 -29.53 -19.13
N GLY A 442 16.39 -29.37 -18.06
CA GLY A 442 16.31 -28.11 -17.33
C GLY A 442 17.66 -27.68 -16.75
N ARG A 443 18.40 -28.61 -16.12
CA ARG A 443 19.74 -28.33 -15.57
C ARG A 443 20.73 -27.92 -16.67
N ALA A 444 20.72 -28.62 -17.80
CA ALA A 444 21.60 -28.26 -18.91
C ALA A 444 21.32 -26.84 -19.46
N LEU A 445 20.05 -26.48 -19.63
CA LEU A 445 19.65 -25.12 -20.04
C LEU A 445 20.06 -24.07 -18.99
N ASP A 446 19.90 -24.36 -17.70
CA ASP A 446 20.34 -23.48 -16.60
C ASP A 446 21.86 -23.28 -16.60
N GLU A 447 22.65 -24.33 -16.81
CA GLU A 447 24.12 -24.25 -16.92
C GLU A 447 24.58 -23.47 -18.17
N LEU A 448 23.90 -23.64 -19.30
CA LEU A 448 24.17 -22.84 -20.50
C LEU A 448 23.85 -21.35 -20.24
N LEU A 449 22.73 -21.07 -19.57
CA LEU A 449 22.35 -19.70 -19.22
C LEU A 449 23.36 -19.08 -18.24
N ASP A 450 23.81 -19.81 -17.22
CA ASP A 450 24.80 -19.31 -16.29
C ASP A 450 26.15 -18.98 -17.00
N ALA A 451 26.54 -19.80 -17.98
CA ALA A 451 27.70 -19.50 -18.82
C ALA A 451 27.51 -18.22 -19.68
N VAL A 452 26.33 -18.03 -20.29
CA VAL A 452 25.99 -16.84 -21.06
C VAL A 452 25.89 -15.59 -20.20
N VAL A 453 25.33 -15.69 -19.00
CA VAL A 453 25.29 -14.58 -18.04
C VAL A 453 26.70 -14.11 -17.67
N ASP A 454 27.64 -15.05 -17.55
CA ASP A 454 29.04 -14.72 -17.31
C ASP A 454 29.75 -14.15 -18.52
N GLU A 455 29.49 -14.69 -19.70
CA GLU A 455 30.11 -14.31 -20.97
C GLU A 455 29.04 -14.24 -22.07
N PRO A 456 28.40 -13.09 -22.29
CA PRO A 456 27.31 -12.94 -23.29
C PRO A 456 27.72 -13.32 -24.73
N ALA A 457 29.00 -13.21 -25.06
CA ALA A 457 29.53 -13.61 -26.35
C ALA A 457 29.34 -15.10 -26.68
N LEU A 458 29.09 -15.94 -25.66
CA LEU A 458 28.77 -17.35 -25.83
C LEU A 458 27.36 -17.59 -26.40
N ASN A 459 26.48 -16.60 -26.38
CA ASN A 459 25.09 -16.74 -26.80
C ASN A 459 24.95 -16.83 -28.32
N SER A 460 25.51 -17.85 -28.92
CA SER A 460 25.25 -18.22 -30.29
C SER A 460 24.91 -19.71 -30.37
N ARG A 461 24.03 -20.08 -31.31
CA ARG A 461 23.52 -21.46 -31.44
C ARG A 461 24.66 -22.49 -31.48
N ASP A 462 25.66 -22.27 -32.33
CA ASP A 462 26.75 -23.23 -32.53
C ASP A 462 27.60 -23.44 -31.28
N ARG A 463 27.94 -22.33 -30.57
CA ARG A 463 28.71 -22.40 -29.33
C ARG A 463 27.93 -23.09 -28.22
N LEU A 464 26.63 -22.78 -28.08
CA LEU A 464 25.79 -23.38 -27.06
C LEU A 464 25.54 -24.88 -27.33
N LEU A 465 25.34 -25.29 -28.60
CA LEU A 465 25.22 -26.70 -28.92
C LEU A 465 26.52 -27.48 -28.71
N ALA A 466 27.68 -26.88 -29.03
CA ALA A 466 28.98 -27.48 -28.70
C ALA A 466 29.14 -27.70 -27.18
N ARG A 467 28.83 -26.67 -26.37
CA ARG A 467 28.91 -26.77 -24.93
C ARG A 467 27.88 -27.74 -24.33
N ALA A 468 26.68 -27.80 -24.88
CA ALA A 468 25.65 -28.75 -24.45
C ALA A 468 26.06 -30.19 -24.62
N LYS A 469 26.88 -30.51 -25.66
CA LYS A 469 27.45 -31.89 -25.85
C LYS A 469 28.38 -32.31 -24.71
N GLU A 470 29.08 -31.35 -24.07
CA GLU A 470 29.96 -31.61 -22.94
C GLU A 470 29.20 -31.87 -21.64
N LEU A 471 27.92 -31.42 -21.57
CA LEU A 471 27.03 -31.57 -20.40
C LEU A 471 26.19 -32.86 -20.44
N ARG A 472 26.28 -33.64 -21.53
CA ARG A 472 25.52 -34.87 -21.76
C ARG A 472 26.23 -36.04 -21.07
#